data_f20aff0ce832d794c264f1f4b15a77ae
#
_entry.id   f20aff0ce832d794c264f1f4b15a77ae
#
_cell.length_a   1.000
_cell.length_b   1.000
_cell.length_c   1.000
_cell.angle_alpha   90.00
_cell.angle_beta   90.00
_cell.angle_gamma   90.00
#
_symmetry.space_group_name_H-M   'P 1'
#
loop_
_entity.id
_entity.type
_entity.pdbx_description
1 polymer ?
#
loop_
_entity_poly.entity_id
_entity_poly.type
_entity_poly.pdbx_seq_one_letter_code
_entity_poly.pdbx_strand_id
1 'polypeptide(L)'
;MGTKHLVLDVNVIVDLWLGVGSAERTEQLIDDAKQQNASLWVVASSLATLDFVARRAFKQHGKSPKETHKLIPLLMQNLFTYTQVLSNHGFEQVEIYQAAVDYEDAQIAAAMRSLPKNNARLVTEDRDFDHLGEVTPLPPAEALTWINHPQNSNDTIPFINLAIQQADLRPQLERNIEQVLRHGQYVMGPEVKELEKRLSDYVGVSHCITASSGTDTLLIAMMALGIGPGDEVITSPFTFIATGEAIVLLGATPVFVDIDPKTYNIDPDKIQVAITPKTRAIMPVSLYGQCADIDAINAIAEKYQLPVIEDAAQSFGATYKGKKSCSLTTIGSTSFFPSKPLGGYGDGGALFTNDDPLAKL
;
A
#
# COMPACT_ATOMS: atom_id res chain seq x y z
N MET A 1 7.55 3.30 10.03
CA MET A 1 8.93 2.83 10.21
C MET A 1 9.45 2.41 8.85
N GLY A 2 10.59 2.93 8.40
CA GLY A 2 11.19 2.46 7.15
C GLY A 2 11.69 1.02 7.32
N THR A 3 11.49 0.18 6.31
CA THR A 3 12.03 -1.18 6.31
C THR A 3 13.54 -1.12 6.50
N LYS A 4 14.07 -1.90 7.45
CA LYS A 4 15.51 -2.07 7.60
C LYS A 4 16.03 -2.96 6.47
N HIS A 5 17.19 -2.62 5.94
CA HIS A 5 17.84 -3.35 4.86
C HIS A 5 19.21 -3.83 5.33
N LEU A 6 19.45 -5.12 5.21
CA LEU A 6 20.73 -5.75 5.50
C LEU A 6 21.30 -6.33 4.21
N VAL A 7 22.49 -5.90 3.83
CA VAL A 7 23.23 -6.45 2.70
C VAL A 7 24.25 -7.42 3.26
N LEU A 8 24.17 -8.68 2.86
CA LEU A 8 25.07 -9.73 3.33
C LEU A 8 26.29 -9.80 2.42
N ASP A 9 27.47 -9.69 3.03
CA ASP A 9 28.74 -9.88 2.38
C ASP A 9 29.03 -11.39 2.14
N VAL A 10 29.87 -11.66 1.13
CA VAL A 10 30.25 -13.02 0.72
C VAL A 10 30.84 -13.83 1.86
N ASN A 11 31.75 -13.23 2.65
CA ASN A 11 32.42 -13.92 3.74
C ASN A 11 31.42 -14.37 4.80
N VAL A 12 30.44 -13.53 5.15
CA VAL A 12 29.39 -13.85 6.13
C VAL A 12 28.51 -15.02 5.63
N ILE A 13 28.21 -15.06 4.35
CA ILE A 13 27.42 -16.15 3.73
C ILE A 13 28.22 -17.47 3.72
N VAL A 14 29.50 -17.41 3.39
CA VAL A 14 30.35 -18.59 3.35
C VAL A 14 30.58 -19.18 4.77
N ASP A 15 30.76 -18.32 5.75
CA ASP A 15 30.85 -18.74 7.17
C ASP A 15 29.58 -19.46 7.61
N LEU A 16 28.40 -18.91 7.26
CA LEU A 16 27.12 -19.54 7.52
C LEU A 16 27.03 -20.94 6.89
N TRP A 17 27.45 -21.10 5.63
CA TRP A 17 27.38 -22.37 4.91
C TRP A 17 28.33 -23.43 5.44
N LEU A 18 29.46 -23.00 6.01
CA LEU A 18 30.45 -23.88 6.61
C LEU A 18 30.18 -24.21 8.10
N GLY A 19 29.29 -23.42 8.72
CA GLY A 19 29.05 -23.51 10.17
C GLY A 19 30.22 -23.05 11.01
N VAL A 20 31.02 -22.07 10.55
CA VAL A 20 32.22 -21.54 11.19
C VAL A 20 32.12 -20.04 11.42
N GLY A 21 33.05 -19.47 12.15
CA GLY A 21 33.16 -18.02 12.32
C GLY A 21 31.91 -17.38 12.89
N SER A 22 31.29 -16.56 12.11
CA SER A 22 30.06 -15.82 12.47
C SER A 22 28.75 -16.59 12.21
N ALA A 23 28.79 -17.85 11.82
CA ALA A 23 27.66 -18.65 11.34
C ALA A 23 26.43 -18.59 12.27
N GLU A 24 26.60 -18.89 13.55
CA GLU A 24 25.50 -18.91 14.53
C GLU A 24 24.82 -17.52 14.65
N ARG A 25 25.64 -16.47 14.67
CA ARG A 25 25.12 -15.07 14.73
C ARG A 25 24.44 -14.64 13.44
N THR A 26 24.92 -15.11 12.30
CA THR A 26 24.34 -14.84 10.99
C THR A 26 22.99 -15.57 10.83
N GLU A 27 22.90 -16.81 11.31
CA GLU A 27 21.65 -17.56 11.32
C GLU A 27 20.59 -16.86 12.19
N GLN A 28 20.97 -16.46 13.41
CA GLN A 28 20.10 -15.67 14.28
C GLN A 28 19.69 -14.34 13.64
N LEU A 29 20.62 -13.64 12.97
CA LEU A 29 20.34 -12.38 12.29
C LEU A 29 19.32 -12.55 11.16
N ILE A 30 19.39 -13.64 10.39
CA ILE A 30 18.43 -13.94 9.33
C ILE A 30 17.04 -14.18 9.93
N ASP A 31 16.93 -14.92 11.01
CA ASP A 31 15.66 -15.21 11.67
C ASP A 31 15.07 -13.97 12.31
N ASP A 32 15.87 -13.15 12.98
CA ASP A 32 15.43 -11.88 13.54
C ASP A 32 15.01 -10.88 12.44
N ALA A 33 15.73 -10.85 11.32
CA ALA A 33 15.36 -10.02 10.17
C ALA A 33 13.98 -10.40 9.61
N LYS A 34 13.69 -11.69 9.48
CA LYS A 34 12.37 -12.18 9.08
C LYS A 34 11.29 -11.75 10.07
N GLN A 35 11.53 -11.90 11.39
CA GLN A 35 10.58 -11.51 12.43
C GLN A 35 10.33 -10.00 12.46
N GLN A 36 11.33 -9.18 12.18
CA GLN A 36 11.27 -7.72 12.15
C GLN A 36 10.83 -7.16 10.78
N ASN A 37 10.48 -8.03 9.84
CA ASN A 37 10.11 -7.66 8.48
C ASN A 37 11.18 -6.79 7.77
N ALA A 38 12.46 -7.12 8.01
CA ALA A 38 13.57 -6.48 7.34
C ALA A 38 13.89 -7.18 6.02
N SER A 39 14.43 -6.42 5.05
CA SER A 39 14.86 -6.98 3.77
C SER A 39 16.30 -7.41 3.84
N LEU A 40 16.56 -8.64 3.42
CA LEU A 40 17.91 -9.20 3.26
C LEU A 40 18.31 -9.16 1.78
N TRP A 41 19.53 -8.71 1.51
CA TRP A 41 20.03 -8.51 0.15
C TRP A 41 21.38 -9.17 -0.07
N VAL A 42 21.62 -9.60 -1.29
CA VAL A 42 22.94 -9.99 -1.81
C VAL A 42 23.19 -9.19 -3.07
N VAL A 43 24.40 -8.67 -3.25
CA VAL A 43 24.75 -7.89 -4.45
C VAL A 43 24.94 -8.83 -5.64
N ALA A 44 24.42 -8.43 -6.80
CA ALA A 44 24.45 -9.27 -8.01
C ALA A 44 25.88 -9.66 -8.44
N SER A 45 26.83 -8.72 -8.34
CA SER A 45 28.25 -8.97 -8.64
C SER A 45 28.89 -9.97 -7.69
N SER A 46 28.49 -9.96 -6.41
CA SER A 46 29.03 -10.86 -5.40
C SER A 46 28.61 -12.33 -5.57
N LEU A 47 27.61 -12.62 -6.43
CA LEU A 47 27.17 -14.02 -6.63
C LEU A 47 28.24 -14.87 -7.33
N ALA A 48 29.03 -14.30 -8.26
CA ALA A 48 30.12 -15.01 -8.90
C ALA A 48 31.28 -15.24 -7.93
N THR A 49 31.60 -14.23 -7.13
CA THR A 49 32.62 -14.31 -6.08
C THR A 49 32.20 -15.32 -5.03
N LEU A 50 30.94 -15.33 -4.63
CA LEU A 50 30.37 -16.28 -3.66
C LEU A 50 30.57 -17.74 -4.11
N ASP A 51 30.28 -18.07 -5.39
CA ASP A 51 30.52 -19.42 -5.92
C ASP A 51 32.03 -19.79 -5.86
N PHE A 52 32.91 -18.85 -6.26
CA PHE A 52 34.36 -19.06 -6.26
C PHE A 52 34.91 -19.24 -4.85
N VAL A 53 34.59 -18.34 -3.91
CA VAL A 53 35.06 -18.37 -2.52
C VAL A 53 34.53 -19.62 -1.82
N ALA A 54 33.26 -19.95 -1.98
CA ALA A 54 32.65 -21.13 -1.41
C ALA A 54 33.34 -22.41 -1.87
N ARG A 55 33.64 -22.56 -3.18
CA ARG A 55 34.39 -23.74 -3.68
C ARG A 55 35.74 -23.87 -3.05
N ARG A 56 36.46 -22.77 -2.88
CA ARG A 56 37.77 -22.75 -2.24
C ARG A 56 37.67 -23.11 -0.76
N ALA A 57 36.74 -22.53 -0.02
CA ALA A 57 36.51 -22.74 1.38
C ALA A 57 36.06 -24.17 1.68
N PHE A 58 35.11 -24.73 0.92
CA PHE A 58 34.68 -26.13 1.07
C PHE A 58 35.83 -27.13 0.81
N LYS A 59 36.71 -26.83 -0.17
CA LYS A 59 37.89 -27.63 -0.44
C LYS A 59 38.87 -27.62 0.76
N GLN A 60 39.07 -26.45 1.37
CA GLN A 60 39.92 -26.33 2.59
C GLN A 60 39.34 -27.11 3.78
N HIS A 61 37.99 -27.23 3.84
CA HIS A 61 37.29 -28.02 4.85
C HIS A 61 37.06 -29.50 4.45
N GLY A 62 37.85 -29.99 3.48
CA GLY A 62 37.90 -31.42 3.14
C GLY A 62 36.78 -31.92 2.23
N LYS A 63 35.97 -31.05 1.63
CA LYS A 63 34.94 -31.42 0.64
C LYS A 63 35.58 -31.68 -0.73
N SER A 64 35.18 -32.79 -1.36
CA SER A 64 35.62 -33.09 -2.73
C SER A 64 35.00 -32.15 -3.78
N PRO A 65 35.60 -31.98 -4.96
CA PRO A 65 34.99 -31.18 -6.06
C PRO A 65 33.62 -31.67 -6.46
N LYS A 66 33.36 -32.96 -6.39
CA LYS A 66 32.07 -33.58 -6.73
C LYS A 66 30.97 -33.24 -5.70
N GLU A 67 31.31 -33.25 -4.42
CA GLU A 67 30.41 -32.83 -3.34
C GLU A 67 30.10 -31.34 -3.44
N THR A 68 31.12 -30.52 -3.63
CA THR A 68 31.02 -29.07 -3.75
C THR A 68 30.14 -28.67 -4.95
N HIS A 69 30.31 -29.35 -6.10
CA HIS A 69 29.50 -29.11 -7.30
C HIS A 69 28.01 -29.37 -7.08
N LYS A 70 27.63 -30.31 -6.21
CA LYS A 70 26.25 -30.61 -5.88
C LYS A 70 25.71 -29.71 -4.77
N LEU A 71 26.53 -29.35 -3.80
CA LEU A 71 26.13 -28.65 -2.59
C LEU A 71 25.89 -27.16 -2.84
N ILE A 72 26.78 -26.47 -3.57
CA ILE A 72 26.70 -25.02 -3.76
C ILE A 72 25.40 -24.59 -4.45
N PRO A 73 24.92 -25.22 -5.52
CA PRO A 73 23.64 -24.83 -6.13
C PRO A 73 22.45 -24.95 -5.15
N LEU A 74 22.45 -25.96 -4.27
CA LEU A 74 21.41 -26.12 -3.25
C LEU A 74 21.49 -25.00 -2.18
N LEU A 75 22.69 -24.63 -1.77
CA LEU A 75 22.92 -23.54 -0.83
C LEU A 75 22.54 -22.18 -1.44
N MET A 76 22.87 -21.95 -2.70
CA MET A 76 22.43 -20.76 -3.46
C MET A 76 20.90 -20.71 -3.55
N GLN A 77 20.27 -21.83 -3.88
CA GLN A 77 18.80 -21.90 -3.94
C GLN A 77 18.19 -21.58 -2.57
N ASN A 78 18.75 -22.10 -1.49
CA ASN A 78 18.30 -21.79 -0.13
C ASN A 78 18.52 -20.31 0.20
N LEU A 79 19.67 -19.73 -0.11
CA LEU A 79 19.97 -18.31 0.07
C LEU A 79 18.88 -17.43 -0.55
N PHE A 80 18.46 -17.72 -1.78
CA PHE A 80 17.42 -16.95 -2.49
C PHE A 80 16.01 -17.15 -1.93
N THR A 81 15.79 -18.06 -0.98
CA THR A 81 14.50 -18.17 -0.29
C THR A 81 14.27 -17.04 0.72
N TYR A 82 15.32 -16.40 1.19
CA TYR A 82 15.24 -15.34 2.21
C TYR A 82 15.98 -14.05 1.84
N THR A 83 16.73 -14.01 0.72
CA THR A 83 17.41 -12.80 0.23
C THR A 83 16.88 -12.34 -1.10
N GLN A 84 17.02 -11.04 -1.36
CA GLN A 84 16.78 -10.41 -2.65
C GLN A 84 18.12 -10.07 -3.30
N VAL A 85 18.13 -9.94 -4.62
CA VAL A 85 19.35 -9.56 -5.37
C VAL A 85 19.34 -8.06 -5.61
N LEU A 86 20.34 -7.37 -5.09
CA LEU A 86 20.54 -5.95 -5.29
C LEU A 86 21.37 -5.71 -6.56
N SER A 87 20.82 -4.99 -7.53
CA SER A 87 21.52 -4.72 -8.79
C SER A 87 22.54 -3.60 -8.65
N ASN A 88 23.60 -3.66 -9.46
CA ASN A 88 24.72 -2.72 -9.44
C ASN A 88 24.45 -1.46 -10.28
N HIS A 89 23.26 -0.86 -10.22
CA HIS A 89 22.98 0.39 -10.94
C HIS A 89 23.78 1.55 -10.33
N GLY A 90 24.49 2.30 -11.17
CA GLY A 90 25.28 3.46 -10.75
C GLY A 90 26.79 3.25 -10.73
N PHE A 91 27.28 2.21 -11.36
CA PHE A 91 28.68 1.80 -11.39
C PHE A 91 29.66 2.78 -12.10
N GLU A 92 29.15 3.84 -12.74
CA GLU A 92 29.95 4.75 -13.55
C GLU A 92 30.65 5.89 -12.76
N GLN A 93 30.51 5.92 -11.41
CA GLN A 93 31.10 6.98 -10.62
C GLN A 93 32.50 6.61 -10.13
N VAL A 94 33.49 7.17 -10.77
CA VAL A 94 34.94 6.98 -10.57
C VAL A 94 35.41 7.19 -9.10
N GLU A 95 34.69 7.98 -8.32
CA GLU A 95 35.06 8.32 -6.94
C GLU A 95 35.01 7.14 -5.97
N ILE A 96 34.14 6.14 -6.20
CA ILE A 96 34.06 4.94 -5.35
C ILE A 96 35.31 4.09 -5.52
N TYR A 97 35.80 3.96 -6.75
CA TYR A 97 37.02 3.16 -7.05
C TYR A 97 38.29 3.70 -6.39
N GLN A 98 38.33 4.99 -6.09
CA GLN A 98 39.51 5.60 -5.46
C GLN A 98 39.53 5.39 -3.94
N ALA A 99 38.38 5.08 -3.35
CA ALA A 99 38.23 4.86 -1.89
C ALA A 99 38.15 3.38 -1.53
N ALA A 100 37.74 2.49 -2.45
CA ALA A 100 37.59 1.07 -2.20
C ALA A 100 38.94 0.34 -2.27
N VAL A 101 39.11 -0.67 -1.41
CA VAL A 101 40.33 -1.47 -1.35
C VAL A 101 40.41 -2.44 -2.52
N ASP A 102 39.27 -2.95 -2.96
CA ASP A 102 39.17 -3.79 -4.14
C ASP A 102 37.93 -3.51 -4.99
N TYR A 103 37.81 -4.23 -6.10
CA TYR A 103 36.75 -4.04 -7.08
C TYR A 103 35.39 -4.48 -6.56
N GLU A 104 35.32 -5.52 -5.73
CA GLU A 104 34.09 -6.06 -5.17
C GLU A 104 33.51 -5.10 -4.14
N ASP A 105 34.33 -4.55 -3.26
CA ASP A 105 33.94 -3.54 -2.29
C ASP A 105 33.31 -2.33 -2.93
N ALA A 106 33.92 -1.87 -4.05
CA ALA A 106 33.35 -0.77 -4.84
C ALA A 106 31.96 -1.11 -5.41
N GLN A 107 31.74 -2.35 -5.84
CA GLN A 107 30.46 -2.81 -6.35
C GLN A 107 29.38 -2.89 -5.26
N ILE A 108 29.74 -3.39 -4.09
CA ILE A 108 28.85 -3.45 -2.93
C ILE A 108 28.46 -2.04 -2.49
N ALA A 109 29.42 -1.13 -2.36
CA ALA A 109 29.17 0.26 -2.00
C ALA A 109 28.25 0.97 -3.01
N ALA A 110 28.49 0.76 -4.31
CA ALA A 110 27.65 1.31 -5.37
C ALA A 110 26.20 0.78 -5.30
N ALA A 111 26.04 -0.51 -5.10
CA ALA A 111 24.72 -1.13 -4.99
C ALA A 111 23.95 -0.63 -3.75
N MET A 112 24.62 -0.45 -2.63
CA MET A 112 24.00 0.08 -1.40
C MET A 112 23.48 1.50 -1.52
N ARG A 113 23.95 2.31 -2.47
CA ARG A 113 23.43 3.66 -2.75
C ARG A 113 21.95 3.65 -3.17
N SER A 114 21.45 2.55 -3.71
CA SER A 114 20.05 2.40 -4.08
C SER A 114 19.13 2.19 -2.87
N LEU A 115 19.69 1.91 -1.69
CA LEU A 115 18.94 1.69 -0.45
C LEU A 115 18.91 2.95 0.43
N PRO A 116 17.88 3.10 1.29
CA PRO A 116 17.79 4.24 2.20
C PRO A 116 18.98 4.27 3.17
N LYS A 117 19.81 5.29 3.11
CA LYS A 117 21.09 5.41 3.83
C LYS A 117 20.98 5.17 5.35
N ASN A 118 19.92 5.65 5.98
CA ASN A 118 19.73 5.51 7.42
C ASN A 118 19.23 4.11 7.83
N ASN A 119 18.63 3.37 6.90
CA ASN A 119 17.98 2.09 7.16
C ASN A 119 18.70 0.91 6.50
N ALA A 120 19.86 1.13 5.89
CA ALA A 120 20.66 0.07 5.25
C ALA A 120 21.98 -0.12 5.98
N ARG A 121 22.38 -1.38 6.17
CA ARG A 121 23.67 -1.78 6.75
C ARG A 121 24.27 -2.89 5.92
N LEU A 122 25.59 -2.84 5.76
CA LEU A 122 26.37 -3.96 5.24
C LEU A 122 26.73 -4.90 6.40
N VAL A 123 26.42 -6.16 6.28
CA VAL A 123 26.80 -7.18 7.27
C VAL A 123 28.07 -7.87 6.79
N THR A 124 29.18 -7.54 7.43
CA THR A 124 30.52 -8.03 7.06
C THR A 124 31.42 -8.13 8.29
N GLU A 125 32.39 -9.02 8.26
CA GLU A 125 33.54 -9.04 9.21
C GLU A 125 34.75 -8.27 8.65
N ASP A 126 34.65 -7.79 7.41
CA ASP A 126 35.74 -7.10 6.73
C ASP A 126 35.78 -5.61 7.14
N ARG A 127 36.94 -5.14 7.57
CA ARG A 127 37.19 -3.78 8.02
C ARG A 127 37.58 -2.84 6.87
N ASP A 128 37.79 -3.38 5.67
CA ASP A 128 38.14 -2.57 4.50
C ASP A 128 37.03 -1.61 4.11
N PHE A 129 35.77 -1.91 4.51
CA PHE A 129 34.62 -1.02 4.36
C PHE A 129 34.58 0.18 5.33
N ASP A 130 35.38 0.19 6.40
CA ASP A 130 35.38 1.30 7.39
C ASP A 130 35.80 2.66 6.78
N HIS A 131 36.49 2.63 5.66
CA HIS A 131 36.96 3.80 4.94
C HIS A 131 35.96 4.35 3.90
N LEU A 132 34.90 3.59 3.62
CA LEU A 132 33.88 3.97 2.66
C LEU A 132 32.74 4.73 3.38
N GLY A 133 32.91 6.02 3.60
CA GLY A 133 31.99 6.87 4.38
C GLY A 133 30.51 6.86 3.97
N GLU A 134 30.14 6.14 2.89
CA GLU A 134 28.77 5.96 2.43
C GLU A 134 28.13 4.65 2.88
N VAL A 135 28.93 3.69 3.30
CA VAL A 135 28.53 2.38 3.78
C VAL A 135 28.69 2.34 5.30
N THR A 136 27.75 1.73 5.98
CA THR A 136 27.89 1.46 7.43
C THR A 136 28.04 -0.04 7.60
N PRO A 137 29.30 -0.52 7.69
CA PRO A 137 29.57 -1.93 7.93
C PRO A 137 29.26 -2.27 9.38
N LEU A 138 28.73 -3.47 9.62
CA LEU A 138 28.47 -4.02 10.94
C LEU A 138 28.84 -5.50 10.94
N PRO A 139 29.64 -5.97 11.92
CA PRO A 139 29.77 -7.41 12.14
C PRO A 139 28.39 -8.02 12.47
N PRO A 140 28.18 -9.32 12.20
CA PRO A 140 26.87 -9.97 12.45
C PRO A 140 26.34 -9.77 13.87
N ALA A 141 27.19 -9.71 14.89
CA ALA A 141 26.78 -9.45 16.27
C ALA A 141 26.21 -8.05 16.49
N GLU A 142 26.80 -7.04 15.85
CA GLU A 142 26.32 -5.66 15.93
C GLU A 142 25.08 -5.45 15.04
N ALA A 143 25.03 -6.10 13.89
CA ALA A 143 23.88 -6.12 13.02
C ALA A 143 22.66 -6.74 13.73
N LEU A 144 22.85 -7.80 14.51
CA LEU A 144 21.85 -8.42 15.39
C LEU A 144 21.30 -7.41 16.41
N THR A 145 22.20 -6.67 17.05
CA THR A 145 21.83 -5.60 17.98
C THR A 145 21.06 -4.50 17.26
N TRP A 146 21.53 -4.06 16.09
CA TRP A 146 20.88 -3.01 15.32
C TRP A 146 19.50 -3.39 14.80
N ILE A 147 19.29 -4.65 14.36
CA ILE A 147 17.99 -5.10 13.86
C ILE A 147 16.94 -5.12 14.98
N ASN A 148 17.35 -5.52 16.20
CA ASN A 148 16.48 -5.69 17.35
C ASN A 148 16.27 -4.39 18.17
N HIS A 149 17.15 -3.39 18.01
CA HIS A 149 16.92 -2.10 18.66
C HIS A 149 15.71 -1.39 18.03
N PRO A 150 14.73 -0.91 18.84
CA PRO A 150 13.77 0.05 18.37
C PRO A 150 14.56 1.25 17.86
N GLN A 151 14.33 1.66 16.61
CA GLN A 151 14.94 2.87 16.07
C GLN A 151 14.61 4.03 17.03
N ASN A 152 15.63 4.81 17.38
CA ASN A 152 15.50 5.94 18.31
C ASN A 152 14.29 6.79 17.94
N SER A 153 13.59 7.28 18.96
CA SER A 153 12.35 8.02 18.98
C SER A 153 12.30 9.35 18.18
N ASN A 154 13.20 9.54 17.24
CA ASN A 154 13.13 10.59 16.21
C ASN A 154 12.48 10.10 14.91
N ASP A 155 12.08 8.84 14.82
CA ASP A 155 11.28 8.38 13.70
C ASP A 155 9.87 8.94 13.84
N THR A 156 9.59 9.95 13.03
CA THR A 156 8.25 10.51 12.88
C THR A 156 7.29 9.39 12.53
N ILE A 157 6.31 9.13 13.39
CA ILE A 157 5.22 8.20 13.06
C ILE A 157 4.49 8.79 11.85
N PRO A 158 4.53 8.15 10.68
CA PRO A 158 3.85 8.69 9.51
C PRO A 158 2.34 8.68 9.74
N PHE A 159 1.66 9.74 9.31
CA PHE A 159 0.21 9.84 9.41
C PHE A 159 -0.49 8.68 8.65
N ILE A 160 0.06 8.31 7.50
CA ILE A 160 -0.33 7.14 6.71
C ILE A 160 0.94 6.44 6.23
N ASN A 161 1.02 5.12 6.40
CA ASN A 161 2.13 4.30 5.89
C ASN A 161 1.60 3.20 4.95
N LEU A 162 1.39 3.57 3.70
CA LEU A 162 0.93 2.64 2.66
C LEU A 162 1.98 1.57 2.31
N ALA A 163 3.26 1.84 2.57
CA ALA A 163 4.34 0.91 2.24
C ALA A 163 4.26 -0.40 3.06
N ILE A 164 3.84 -0.32 4.32
CA ILE A 164 3.65 -1.53 5.16
C ILE A 164 2.54 -2.40 4.58
N GLN A 165 1.38 -1.81 4.28
CA GLN A 165 0.27 -2.54 3.69
C GLN A 165 0.64 -3.15 2.33
N GLN A 166 1.37 -2.39 1.51
CA GLN A 166 1.82 -2.83 0.19
C GLN A 166 2.79 -4.02 0.28
N ALA A 167 3.69 -4.05 1.28
CA ALA A 167 4.66 -5.12 1.42
C ALA A 167 3.99 -6.50 1.51
N ASP A 168 2.91 -6.60 2.29
CA ASP A 168 2.16 -7.85 2.47
C ASP A 168 1.38 -8.25 1.20
N LEU A 169 0.85 -7.27 0.48
CA LEU A 169 0.03 -7.48 -0.70
C LEU A 169 0.83 -7.62 -2.00
N ARG A 170 2.09 -7.16 -2.02
CA ARG A 170 2.91 -7.03 -3.22
C ARG A 170 3.00 -8.29 -4.07
N PRO A 171 3.26 -9.51 -3.53
CA PRO A 171 3.35 -10.71 -4.35
C PRO A 171 2.06 -11.04 -5.10
N GLN A 172 0.90 -10.73 -4.51
CA GLN A 172 -0.39 -10.93 -5.14
C GLN A 172 -0.67 -9.87 -6.22
N LEU A 173 -0.32 -8.61 -5.92
CA LEU A 173 -0.47 -7.50 -6.85
C LEU A 173 0.33 -7.70 -8.12
N GLU A 174 1.61 -8.08 -8.00
CA GLU A 174 2.49 -8.32 -9.14
C GLU A 174 1.95 -9.44 -10.04
N ARG A 175 1.46 -10.54 -9.45
CA ARG A 175 0.80 -11.61 -10.23
C ARG A 175 -0.45 -11.13 -10.97
N ASN A 176 -1.29 -10.33 -10.31
CA ASN A 176 -2.52 -9.82 -10.93
C ASN A 176 -2.20 -8.82 -12.05
N ILE A 177 -1.21 -7.94 -11.87
CA ILE A 177 -0.74 -7.01 -12.91
C ILE A 177 -0.22 -7.80 -14.11
N GLU A 178 0.61 -8.82 -13.90
CA GLU A 178 1.11 -9.68 -14.97
C GLU A 178 -0.03 -10.35 -15.75
N GLN A 179 -1.07 -10.80 -15.05
CA GLN A 179 -2.24 -11.40 -15.69
C GLN A 179 -2.95 -10.41 -16.61
N VAL A 180 -3.17 -9.15 -16.15
CA VAL A 180 -3.76 -8.08 -16.97
C VAL A 180 -2.90 -7.79 -18.20
N LEU A 181 -1.57 -7.71 -18.04
CA LEU A 181 -0.65 -7.49 -19.16
C LEU A 181 -0.67 -8.64 -20.18
N ARG A 182 -0.83 -9.88 -19.72
CA ARG A 182 -0.88 -11.07 -20.60
C ARG A 182 -2.11 -11.09 -21.49
N HIS A 183 -3.31 -10.77 -20.97
CA HIS A 183 -4.54 -10.82 -21.79
C HIS A 183 -4.83 -9.52 -22.54
N GLY A 184 -4.26 -8.37 -22.10
CA GLY A 184 -4.36 -7.08 -22.80
C GLY A 184 -5.76 -6.43 -22.86
N GLN A 185 -6.71 -6.89 -22.05
CA GLN A 185 -8.07 -6.33 -21.99
C GLN A 185 -8.12 -5.27 -20.88
N TYR A 186 -7.64 -4.07 -21.18
CA TYR A 186 -7.45 -3.01 -20.16
C TYR A 186 -8.73 -2.23 -19.85
N VAL A 187 -9.63 -2.06 -20.84
CA VAL A 187 -10.87 -1.27 -20.71
C VAL A 187 -12.02 -2.23 -20.48
N MET A 188 -12.73 -2.06 -19.35
CA MET A 188 -13.85 -2.93 -18.94
C MET A 188 -13.49 -4.42 -19.00
N GLY A 189 -12.24 -4.72 -18.61
CA GLY A 189 -11.70 -6.09 -18.60
C GLY A 189 -12.34 -6.99 -17.55
N PRO A 190 -11.92 -8.26 -17.47
CA PRO A 190 -12.48 -9.22 -16.52
C PRO A 190 -12.29 -8.78 -15.06
N GLU A 191 -11.20 -8.10 -14.74
CA GLU A 191 -10.90 -7.60 -13.39
C GLU A 191 -11.90 -6.54 -12.93
N VAL A 192 -12.37 -5.67 -13.83
CA VAL A 192 -13.40 -4.67 -13.51
C VAL A 192 -14.71 -5.36 -13.13
N LYS A 193 -15.15 -6.33 -13.92
CA LYS A 193 -16.38 -7.10 -13.65
C LYS A 193 -16.29 -7.91 -12.34
N GLU A 194 -15.13 -8.50 -12.10
CA GLU A 194 -14.88 -9.24 -10.86
C GLU A 194 -14.87 -8.31 -9.65
N LEU A 195 -14.25 -7.13 -9.76
CA LEU A 195 -14.25 -6.11 -8.73
C LEU A 195 -15.68 -5.66 -8.41
N GLU A 196 -16.47 -5.27 -9.41
CA GLU A 196 -17.86 -4.85 -9.24
C GLU A 196 -18.70 -5.93 -8.57
N LYS A 197 -18.54 -7.18 -8.98
CA LYS A 197 -19.22 -8.33 -8.36
C LYS A 197 -18.81 -8.48 -6.89
N ARG A 198 -17.53 -8.51 -6.58
CA ARG A 198 -17.05 -8.68 -5.19
C ARG A 198 -17.46 -7.52 -4.30
N LEU A 199 -17.45 -6.30 -4.82
CA LEU A 199 -17.87 -5.12 -4.09
C LEU A 199 -19.37 -5.14 -3.81
N SER A 200 -20.21 -5.49 -4.80
CA SER A 200 -21.66 -5.63 -4.60
C SER A 200 -21.99 -6.73 -3.57
N ASP A 201 -21.33 -7.89 -3.67
CA ASP A 201 -21.47 -8.99 -2.72
C ASP A 201 -21.04 -8.57 -1.30
N TYR A 202 -19.91 -7.83 -1.18
CA TYR A 202 -19.39 -7.37 0.11
C TYR A 202 -20.29 -6.33 0.78
N VAL A 203 -20.82 -5.39 0.01
CA VAL A 203 -21.70 -4.32 0.48
C VAL A 203 -23.12 -4.85 0.74
N GLY A 204 -23.55 -5.90 0.01
CA GLY A 204 -24.88 -6.49 0.09
C GLY A 204 -25.92 -5.73 -0.73
N VAL A 205 -25.55 -5.31 -1.95
CA VAL A 205 -26.42 -4.64 -2.92
C VAL A 205 -26.43 -5.35 -4.26
N SER A 206 -27.44 -5.04 -5.09
CA SER A 206 -27.59 -5.69 -6.41
C SER A 206 -26.60 -5.18 -7.44
N HIS A 207 -26.22 -3.91 -7.37
CA HIS A 207 -25.40 -3.26 -8.40
C HIS A 207 -24.22 -2.50 -7.80
N CYS A 208 -23.07 -2.67 -8.44
CA CYS A 208 -21.86 -1.89 -8.24
C CYS A 208 -21.36 -1.42 -9.60
N ILE A 209 -21.10 -0.14 -9.75
CA ILE A 209 -20.59 0.48 -10.97
C ILE A 209 -19.31 1.22 -10.63
N THR A 210 -18.20 0.83 -11.22
CA THR A 210 -16.90 1.47 -11.00
C THR A 210 -16.75 2.73 -11.86
N ALA A 211 -16.01 3.71 -11.34
CA ALA A 211 -15.69 4.95 -12.03
C ALA A 211 -14.23 5.37 -11.77
N SER A 212 -13.77 6.41 -12.47
CA SER A 212 -12.41 6.91 -12.44
C SER A 212 -11.98 7.53 -11.11
N SER A 213 -12.93 8.01 -10.31
CA SER A 213 -12.65 8.57 -8.98
C SER A 213 -13.91 8.61 -8.11
N GLY A 214 -13.73 8.85 -6.79
CA GLY A 214 -14.85 9.13 -5.89
C GLY A 214 -15.59 10.44 -6.22
N THR A 215 -14.92 11.41 -6.82
CA THR A 215 -15.56 12.64 -7.31
C THR A 215 -16.48 12.33 -8.47
N ASP A 216 -16.02 11.51 -9.43
CA ASP A 216 -16.85 11.11 -10.57
C ASP A 216 -18.05 10.27 -10.14
N THR A 217 -17.92 9.44 -9.08
CA THR A 217 -19.08 8.70 -8.57
C THR A 217 -20.17 9.63 -8.02
N LEU A 218 -19.81 10.72 -7.35
CA LEU A 218 -20.78 11.72 -6.89
C LEU A 218 -21.44 12.45 -8.08
N LEU A 219 -20.64 12.80 -9.09
CA LEU A 219 -21.17 13.40 -10.33
C LEU A 219 -22.15 12.45 -11.03
N ILE A 220 -21.76 11.21 -11.26
CA ILE A 220 -22.57 10.18 -11.93
C ILE A 220 -23.88 9.94 -11.15
N ALA A 221 -23.82 9.84 -9.81
CA ALA A 221 -25.01 9.69 -8.97
C ALA A 221 -26.02 10.82 -9.19
N MET A 222 -25.55 12.05 -9.17
CA MET A 222 -26.39 13.22 -9.37
C MET A 222 -26.90 13.33 -10.81
N MET A 223 -26.08 12.99 -11.81
CA MET A 223 -26.49 12.95 -13.23
C MET A 223 -27.59 11.91 -13.44
N ALA A 224 -27.47 10.71 -12.85
CA ALA A 224 -28.51 9.68 -12.93
C ALA A 224 -29.83 10.11 -12.28
N LEU A 225 -29.78 10.99 -11.29
CA LEU A 225 -30.96 11.59 -10.66
C LEU A 225 -31.47 12.83 -11.41
N GLY A 226 -30.86 13.24 -12.53
CA GLY A 226 -31.24 14.38 -13.33
C GLY A 226 -31.00 15.73 -12.66
N ILE A 227 -30.07 15.80 -11.71
CA ILE A 227 -29.74 17.04 -10.96
C ILE A 227 -28.88 17.96 -11.82
N GLY A 228 -29.23 19.25 -11.86
CA GLY A 228 -28.53 20.24 -12.67
C GLY A 228 -28.83 21.68 -12.27
N PRO A 229 -28.65 22.65 -13.21
CA PRO A 229 -28.83 24.08 -12.94
C PRO A 229 -30.20 24.43 -12.37
N GLY A 230 -30.21 25.13 -11.24
CA GLY A 230 -31.43 25.55 -10.55
C GLY A 230 -31.88 24.59 -9.44
N ASP A 231 -31.34 23.41 -9.38
CA ASP A 231 -31.55 22.42 -8.31
C ASP A 231 -30.68 22.69 -7.11
N GLU A 232 -31.09 22.18 -5.95
CA GLU A 232 -30.39 22.26 -4.70
C GLU A 232 -30.09 20.84 -4.15
N VAL A 233 -28.89 20.65 -3.63
CA VAL A 233 -28.49 19.40 -2.92
C VAL A 233 -28.05 19.77 -1.52
N ILE A 234 -28.71 19.17 -0.54
CA ILE A 234 -28.37 19.38 0.89
C ILE A 234 -27.17 18.51 1.27
N THR A 235 -26.14 19.13 1.83
CA THR A 235 -24.95 18.43 2.33
C THR A 235 -24.33 19.15 3.53
N SER A 236 -23.22 18.67 4.06
CA SER A 236 -22.46 19.30 5.15
C SER A 236 -21.27 20.10 4.61
N PRO A 237 -20.92 21.28 5.20
CA PRO A 237 -19.68 21.97 4.90
C PRO A 237 -18.45 21.29 5.52
N PHE A 238 -18.65 20.40 6.50
CA PHE A 238 -17.58 19.67 7.16
C PHE A 238 -17.32 18.34 6.42
N THR A 239 -16.59 18.45 5.32
CA THR A 239 -16.28 17.36 4.41
C THR A 239 -15.06 17.69 3.57
N PHE A 240 -14.61 16.74 2.74
CA PHE A 240 -13.68 17.03 1.65
C PHE A 240 -14.38 17.81 0.54
N ILE A 241 -13.62 18.70 -0.13
CA ILE A 241 -14.18 19.64 -1.12
C ILE A 241 -15.02 18.97 -2.22
N ALA A 242 -14.68 17.72 -2.61
CA ALA A 242 -15.34 17.01 -3.69
C ALA A 242 -16.87 16.88 -3.51
N THR A 243 -17.36 16.74 -2.28
CA THR A 243 -18.80 16.66 -1.99
C THR A 243 -19.55 17.92 -2.46
N GLY A 244 -19.02 19.11 -2.13
CA GLY A 244 -19.60 20.38 -2.56
C GLY A 244 -19.27 20.73 -4.02
N GLU A 245 -18.05 20.43 -4.44
CA GLU A 245 -17.55 20.70 -5.80
C GLU A 245 -18.36 19.92 -6.86
N ALA A 246 -18.64 18.64 -6.63
CA ALA A 246 -19.44 17.83 -7.56
C ALA A 246 -20.83 18.44 -7.81
N ILE A 247 -21.46 19.01 -6.78
CA ILE A 247 -22.75 19.69 -6.90
C ILE A 247 -22.62 20.93 -7.81
N VAL A 248 -21.58 21.74 -7.56
CA VAL A 248 -21.33 22.97 -8.32
C VAL A 248 -20.96 22.69 -9.77
N LEU A 249 -20.19 21.62 -10.03
CA LEU A 249 -19.81 21.21 -11.39
C LEU A 249 -21.01 20.86 -12.27
N LEU A 250 -22.11 20.37 -11.69
CA LEU A 250 -23.37 20.14 -12.40
C LEU A 250 -24.24 21.40 -12.53
N GLY A 251 -23.79 22.54 -12.02
CA GLY A 251 -24.55 23.79 -12.01
C GLY A 251 -25.65 23.85 -10.95
N ALA A 252 -25.72 22.85 -10.07
CA ALA A 252 -26.62 22.84 -8.93
C ALA A 252 -26.03 23.65 -7.77
N THR A 253 -26.83 23.92 -6.75
CA THR A 253 -26.46 24.71 -5.58
C THR A 253 -26.30 23.80 -4.36
N PRO A 254 -25.09 23.72 -3.71
CA PRO A 254 -24.96 23.04 -2.44
C PRO A 254 -25.64 23.86 -1.34
N VAL A 255 -26.56 23.23 -0.61
CA VAL A 255 -27.20 23.81 0.58
C VAL A 255 -26.52 23.19 1.80
N PHE A 256 -25.68 23.98 2.45
CA PHE A 256 -24.91 23.50 3.58
C PHE A 256 -25.71 23.51 4.87
N VAL A 257 -25.68 22.35 5.54
CA VAL A 257 -26.30 22.13 6.84
C VAL A 257 -25.21 21.73 7.82
N ASP A 258 -25.20 22.34 8.98
CA ASP A 258 -24.18 22.13 10.01
C ASP A 258 -24.21 20.71 10.57
N ILE A 259 -23.12 20.31 11.18
CA ILE A 259 -22.91 18.98 11.77
C ILE A 259 -23.47 18.90 13.20
N ASP A 260 -23.72 17.68 13.65
CA ASP A 260 -23.79 17.33 15.08
C ASP A 260 -22.39 17.41 15.68
N PRO A 261 -22.16 18.19 16.76
CA PRO A 261 -20.83 18.40 17.31
C PRO A 261 -20.22 17.16 18.00
N LYS A 262 -21.00 16.08 18.19
CA LYS A 262 -20.50 14.84 18.80
C LYS A 262 -20.07 13.82 17.74
N THR A 263 -20.79 13.75 16.64
CA THR A 263 -20.55 12.77 15.58
C THR A 263 -19.75 13.35 14.40
N TYR A 264 -19.73 14.67 14.24
CA TYR A 264 -19.16 15.39 13.08
C TYR A 264 -19.85 15.07 11.76
N ASN A 265 -20.94 14.31 11.77
CA ASN A 265 -21.78 14.06 10.62
C ASN A 265 -22.93 15.09 10.53
N ILE A 266 -23.54 15.23 9.37
CA ILE A 266 -24.66 16.17 9.14
C ILE A 266 -25.75 15.98 10.22
N ASP A 267 -26.26 17.09 10.74
CA ASP A 267 -27.32 17.09 11.77
C ASP A 267 -28.71 16.90 11.09
N PRO A 268 -29.39 15.74 11.32
CA PRO A 268 -30.67 15.47 10.68
C PRO A 268 -31.77 16.51 11.02
N ASP A 269 -31.76 17.06 12.23
CA ASP A 269 -32.77 18.04 12.65
C ASP A 269 -32.70 19.33 11.82
N LYS A 270 -31.51 19.68 11.34
CA LYS A 270 -31.27 20.84 10.48
C LYS A 270 -31.61 20.58 9.01
N ILE A 271 -31.59 19.34 8.54
CA ILE A 271 -31.90 18.98 7.16
C ILE A 271 -33.30 19.41 6.80
N GLN A 272 -34.28 19.06 7.64
CA GLN A 272 -35.70 19.34 7.35
C GLN A 272 -35.98 20.85 7.16
N VAL A 273 -35.27 21.70 7.90
CA VAL A 273 -35.44 23.17 7.82
C VAL A 273 -34.83 23.74 6.54
N ALA A 274 -33.83 23.05 5.99
CA ALA A 274 -33.14 23.49 4.77
C ALA A 274 -33.81 23.05 3.45
N ILE A 275 -34.86 22.20 3.51
CA ILE A 275 -35.56 21.71 2.34
C ILE A 275 -36.39 22.85 1.72
N THR A 276 -36.22 23.06 0.40
CA THR A 276 -36.95 23.98 -0.43
C THR A 276 -37.62 23.24 -1.60
N PRO A 277 -38.51 23.90 -2.38
CA PRO A 277 -39.04 23.31 -3.61
C PRO A 277 -38.00 22.98 -4.68
N LYS A 278 -36.78 23.50 -4.54
CA LYS A 278 -35.63 23.24 -5.44
C LYS A 278 -34.77 22.05 -4.98
N THR A 279 -34.95 21.58 -3.76
CA THR A 279 -34.17 20.46 -3.24
C THR A 279 -34.46 19.19 -4.02
N ARG A 280 -33.41 18.54 -4.54
CA ARG A 280 -33.47 17.33 -5.35
C ARG A 280 -32.84 16.11 -4.71
N ALA A 281 -31.91 16.30 -3.78
CA ALA A 281 -31.26 15.21 -3.06
C ALA A 281 -30.74 15.68 -1.71
N ILE A 282 -30.50 14.69 -0.83
CA ILE A 282 -29.72 14.86 0.40
C ILE A 282 -28.45 14.04 0.22
N MET A 283 -27.28 14.65 0.48
CA MET A 283 -25.98 14.01 0.34
C MET A 283 -25.23 14.04 1.69
N PRO A 284 -25.56 13.11 2.62
CA PRO A 284 -24.81 12.97 3.86
C PRO A 284 -23.42 12.39 3.58
N VAL A 285 -22.42 12.82 4.35
CA VAL A 285 -21.06 12.28 4.35
C VAL A 285 -20.88 11.42 5.58
N SER A 286 -20.49 10.18 5.39
CA SER A 286 -20.13 9.26 6.50
C SER A 286 -18.66 9.46 6.85
N LEU A 287 -18.38 10.51 7.66
CA LEU A 287 -17.04 11.01 7.92
C LEU A 287 -16.29 10.13 8.93
N TYR A 288 -14.96 10.06 8.83
CA TYR A 288 -14.05 9.37 9.75
C TYR A 288 -14.36 7.89 10.00
N GLY A 289 -15.02 7.20 9.06
CA GLY A 289 -15.39 5.79 9.20
C GLY A 289 -16.66 5.56 10.01
N GLN A 290 -17.42 6.62 10.30
CA GLN A 290 -18.69 6.57 11.01
C GLN A 290 -19.85 6.96 10.08
N CYS A 291 -20.80 6.05 9.88
CA CYS A 291 -22.03 6.38 9.14
C CYS A 291 -22.80 7.52 9.82
N ALA A 292 -23.38 8.42 9.00
CA ALA A 292 -24.31 9.41 9.49
C ALA A 292 -25.56 8.74 10.12
N ASP A 293 -26.42 9.49 10.79
CA ASP A 293 -27.72 8.96 11.27
C ASP A 293 -28.66 8.72 10.09
N ILE A 294 -28.39 7.60 9.41
CA ILE A 294 -29.06 7.25 8.16
C ILE A 294 -30.57 7.01 8.35
N ASP A 295 -30.99 6.47 9.48
CA ASP A 295 -32.41 6.24 9.72
C ASP A 295 -33.18 7.55 9.81
N ALA A 296 -32.65 8.52 10.55
CA ALA A 296 -33.27 9.86 10.65
C ALA A 296 -33.27 10.58 9.28
N ILE A 297 -32.15 10.48 8.55
CA ILE A 297 -32.03 11.09 7.21
C ILE A 297 -33.00 10.45 6.21
N ASN A 298 -33.07 9.11 6.16
CA ASN A 298 -33.99 8.40 5.28
C ASN A 298 -35.47 8.69 5.61
N ALA A 299 -35.83 8.81 6.89
CA ALA A 299 -37.17 9.18 7.29
C ALA A 299 -37.57 10.59 6.81
N ILE A 300 -36.63 11.54 6.84
CA ILE A 300 -36.83 12.88 6.28
C ILE A 300 -36.97 12.79 4.74
N ALA A 301 -36.06 12.07 4.11
CA ALA A 301 -36.02 11.90 2.66
C ALA A 301 -37.32 11.26 2.12
N GLU A 302 -37.80 10.22 2.79
CA GLU A 302 -39.08 9.56 2.45
C GLU A 302 -40.28 10.54 2.54
N LYS A 303 -40.34 11.31 3.62
CA LYS A 303 -41.39 12.33 3.82
C LYS A 303 -41.45 13.35 2.67
N TYR A 304 -40.30 13.74 2.13
CA TYR A 304 -40.18 14.72 1.09
C TYR A 304 -39.97 14.13 -0.32
N GLN A 305 -39.97 12.81 -0.44
CA GLN A 305 -39.72 12.06 -1.66
C GLN A 305 -38.38 12.42 -2.34
N LEU A 306 -37.35 12.59 -1.54
CA LEU A 306 -36.00 12.94 -1.98
C LEU A 306 -35.09 11.69 -1.98
N PRO A 307 -34.28 11.48 -3.02
CA PRO A 307 -33.21 10.48 -2.97
C PRO A 307 -32.10 10.89 -2.02
N VAL A 308 -31.42 9.89 -1.46
CA VAL A 308 -30.26 10.09 -0.60
C VAL A 308 -29.03 9.48 -1.28
N ILE A 309 -27.96 10.26 -1.38
CA ILE A 309 -26.65 9.84 -1.89
C ILE A 309 -25.69 9.81 -0.70
N GLU A 310 -25.28 8.63 -0.24
CA GLU A 310 -24.24 8.52 0.80
C GLU A 310 -22.87 8.76 0.19
N ASP A 311 -22.18 9.83 0.61
CA ASP A 311 -20.75 9.98 0.39
C ASP A 311 -19.99 9.15 1.44
N ALA A 312 -19.65 7.94 1.05
CA ALA A 312 -18.97 6.94 1.88
C ALA A 312 -17.47 6.84 1.59
N ALA A 313 -16.88 7.90 1.02
CA ALA A 313 -15.44 7.90 0.68
C ALA A 313 -14.51 7.68 1.89
N GLN A 314 -15.02 7.86 3.12
CA GLN A 314 -14.26 7.61 4.35
C GLN A 314 -14.82 6.47 5.20
N SER A 315 -15.90 5.81 4.79
CA SER A 315 -16.60 4.82 5.61
C SER A 315 -16.77 3.46 4.96
N PHE A 316 -16.15 3.21 3.80
CA PHE A 316 -16.24 1.90 3.16
C PHE A 316 -15.82 0.78 4.14
N GLY A 317 -16.71 -0.19 4.35
CA GLY A 317 -16.52 -1.28 5.31
C GLY A 317 -17.13 -1.02 6.69
N ALA A 318 -17.46 0.22 7.05
CA ALA A 318 -18.21 0.52 8.27
C ALA A 318 -19.62 -0.12 8.23
N THR A 319 -20.22 -0.29 9.39
CA THR A 319 -21.57 -0.85 9.53
C THR A 319 -22.48 0.07 10.35
N TYR A 320 -23.71 0.19 9.92
CA TYR A 320 -24.78 0.87 10.61
C TYR A 320 -25.93 -0.10 10.82
N LYS A 321 -26.21 -0.45 12.09
CA LYS A 321 -27.26 -1.41 12.48
C LYS A 321 -27.19 -2.74 11.70
N GLY A 322 -25.97 -3.25 11.49
CA GLY A 322 -25.72 -4.52 10.83
C GLY A 322 -25.69 -4.49 9.30
N LYS A 323 -25.98 -3.33 8.68
CA LYS A 323 -25.84 -3.12 7.23
C LYS A 323 -24.56 -2.34 6.94
N LYS A 324 -23.97 -2.57 5.76
CA LYS A 324 -22.74 -1.89 5.39
C LYS A 324 -22.99 -0.48 4.84
N SER A 325 -22.08 0.44 5.13
CA SER A 325 -21.96 1.71 4.39
C SER A 325 -21.98 1.43 2.89
N CYS A 326 -22.48 2.36 2.10
CA CYS A 326 -22.84 2.22 0.69
C CYS A 326 -24.11 1.40 0.38
N SER A 327 -24.73 0.69 1.35
CA SER A 327 -26.01 -0.01 1.15
C SER A 327 -27.19 0.64 1.87
N LEU A 328 -26.97 1.80 2.47
CA LEU A 328 -27.87 2.38 3.47
C LEU A 328 -28.88 3.38 2.87
N THR A 329 -28.67 3.81 1.62
CA THR A 329 -29.38 4.91 0.98
C THR A 329 -29.74 4.55 -0.47
N THR A 330 -30.37 5.48 -1.22
CA THR A 330 -30.72 5.29 -2.63
C THR A 330 -29.49 4.95 -3.48
N ILE A 331 -28.40 5.70 -3.29
CA ILE A 331 -27.10 5.48 -3.93
C ILE A 331 -26.02 5.63 -2.86
N GLY A 332 -25.10 4.66 -2.79
CA GLY A 332 -23.83 4.79 -2.07
C GLY A 332 -22.70 5.13 -3.02
N SER A 333 -21.80 6.01 -2.62
CA SER A 333 -20.64 6.45 -3.39
C SER A 333 -19.39 6.27 -2.55
N THR A 334 -18.32 5.68 -3.10
CA THR A 334 -17.03 5.57 -2.40
C THR A 334 -15.86 5.90 -3.31
N SER A 335 -14.69 6.09 -2.69
CA SER A 335 -13.44 6.42 -3.34
C SER A 335 -12.41 5.35 -3.05
N PHE A 336 -11.58 5.03 -4.06
CA PHE A 336 -10.41 4.15 -3.95
C PHE A 336 -9.10 4.93 -3.99
N PHE A 337 -9.11 6.24 -3.73
CA PHE A 337 -7.88 7.00 -3.57
C PHE A 337 -6.96 6.29 -2.57
N PRO A 338 -5.62 6.25 -2.76
CA PRO A 338 -4.71 5.37 -2.00
C PRO A 338 -4.84 5.42 -0.48
N SER A 339 -5.21 6.57 0.10
CA SER A 339 -5.38 6.74 1.55
C SER A 339 -6.78 6.40 2.08
N LYS A 340 -7.71 5.95 1.22
CA LYS A 340 -9.07 5.60 1.64
C LYS A 340 -9.13 4.20 2.29
N PRO A 341 -10.22 3.88 3.04
CA PRO A 341 -10.35 2.58 3.72
C PRO A 341 -10.12 1.38 2.79
N LEU A 342 -10.61 1.43 1.55
CA LEU A 342 -10.24 0.54 0.46
C LEU A 342 -9.46 1.36 -0.58
N GLY A 343 -8.16 1.49 -0.39
CA GLY A 343 -7.29 2.27 -1.28
C GLY A 343 -6.76 1.43 -2.44
N GLY A 344 -6.74 2.03 -3.63
CA GLY A 344 -6.06 1.52 -4.81
C GLY A 344 -4.64 2.08 -4.96
N TYR A 345 -4.04 1.87 -6.13
CA TYR A 345 -2.72 2.42 -6.51
C TYR A 345 -2.85 3.58 -7.52
N GLY A 346 -3.90 4.34 -7.40
CA GLY A 346 -4.26 5.48 -8.21
C GLY A 346 -5.69 5.91 -7.91
N ASP A 347 -6.29 6.69 -8.79
CA ASP A 347 -7.67 7.10 -8.66
C ASP A 347 -8.62 5.95 -8.99
N GLY A 348 -9.79 5.99 -8.38
CA GLY A 348 -10.88 5.06 -8.59
C GLY A 348 -12.03 5.33 -7.63
N GLY A 349 -13.19 4.78 -7.94
CA GLY A 349 -14.36 4.86 -7.10
C GLY A 349 -15.43 3.86 -7.54
N ALA A 350 -16.49 3.75 -6.75
CA ALA A 350 -17.64 2.93 -7.10
C ALA A 350 -18.96 3.50 -6.57
N LEU A 351 -20.02 3.23 -7.31
CA LEU A 351 -21.41 3.47 -6.97
C LEU A 351 -22.08 2.17 -6.58
N PHE A 352 -23.03 2.26 -5.67
CA PHE A 352 -23.77 1.11 -5.15
C PHE A 352 -25.27 1.44 -5.10
N THR A 353 -26.11 0.56 -5.61
CA THR A 353 -27.55 0.71 -5.54
C THR A 353 -28.29 -0.61 -5.63
N ASN A 354 -29.51 -0.66 -5.12
CA ASN A 354 -30.47 -1.74 -5.35
C ASN A 354 -31.54 -1.36 -6.38
N ASP A 355 -31.47 -0.17 -6.96
CA ASP A 355 -32.43 0.32 -7.93
C ASP A 355 -32.01 -0.08 -9.36
N ASP A 356 -32.70 -1.08 -9.94
CA ASP A 356 -32.42 -1.57 -11.28
C ASP A 356 -32.53 -0.50 -12.39
N PRO A 357 -33.55 0.40 -12.39
CA PRO A 357 -33.58 1.54 -13.29
C PRO A 357 -32.39 2.46 -13.19
N LEU A 358 -32.01 2.89 -11.99
CA LEU A 358 -30.85 3.76 -11.77
C LEU A 358 -29.53 3.13 -12.23
N ALA A 359 -29.37 1.84 -12.01
CA ALA A 359 -28.14 1.13 -12.38
C ALA A 359 -27.94 1.00 -13.90
N LYS A 360 -28.97 1.30 -14.72
CA LYS A 360 -28.93 1.21 -16.19
C LYS A 360 -28.74 2.55 -16.89
N LEU A 361 -28.81 3.64 -16.14
CA LEU A 361 -28.56 5.00 -16.65
C LEU A 361 -27.07 5.28 -16.75
#